data_f594246c625c39759cba29bc1cf5a8e4
#
_entry.id   f594246c625c39759cba29bc1cf5a8e4
#
_cell.length_a   1.000
_cell.length_b   1.000
_cell.length_c   1.000
_cell.angle_alpha   90.00
_cell.angle_beta   90.00
_cell.angle_gamma   90.00
#
_symmetry.space_group_name_H-M   'P 1'
#
loop_
_entity.id
_entity.type
_entity.pdbx_description
1 polymer ?
#
loop_
_entity_poly.entity_id
_entity_poly.type
_entity_poly.pdbx_seq_one_letter_code
_entity_poly.pdbx_strand_id
1 'polypeptide(L)'
;MILDEFRLDGRVAVVTGAGQGIGRGIAIGLAEAGATVVVGARTASDLDEVVATIEQGGGRALAVVTDVLVDEDRRRLIDSAVEQFGRLDVLVNNAGGTGPRPAMVTSERFFDMAMKFNVTAPFLMSQLAAQPMVDTAGGGSIVNISSRSSDMQLSSFVAYGAGKAALNQMTRNLAGEFAPLVRVNAIGVGGVATQGLEVVLTNDELRAQFEANTPMGRPGTPKDIACAALYLASPASSWVTGKLLHVDGGCERPAMEVPVPRLRPST
;
A
#
# COMPACT_ATOMS: atom_id res chain seq x y z
N MET A 1 -7.58 20.94 -18.34
CA MET A 1 -7.39 21.81 -17.13
C MET A 1 -6.53 21.07 -16.14
N ILE A 2 -5.98 21.72 -15.10
CA ILE A 2 -5.10 21.01 -14.14
C ILE A 2 -5.78 19.82 -13.45
N LEU A 3 -7.07 19.89 -13.23
CA LEU A 3 -7.83 18.80 -12.63
C LEU A 3 -7.95 17.56 -13.54
N ASP A 4 -7.82 17.74 -14.85
CA ASP A 4 -7.85 16.61 -15.80
C ASP A 4 -6.63 15.70 -15.64
N GLU A 5 -5.51 16.27 -15.13
CA GLU A 5 -4.28 15.51 -14.84
C GLU A 5 -4.45 14.49 -13.70
N PHE A 6 -5.49 14.62 -12.88
CA PHE A 6 -5.82 13.67 -11.83
C PHE A 6 -6.80 12.58 -12.28
N ARG A 7 -7.35 12.67 -13.52
CA ARG A 7 -8.30 11.68 -14.03
C ARG A 7 -7.60 10.42 -14.51
N LEU A 8 -8.30 9.31 -14.33
CA LEU A 8 -7.85 7.98 -14.74
C LEU A 8 -8.81 7.33 -15.76
N ASP A 9 -9.56 8.15 -16.51
CA ASP A 9 -10.51 7.65 -17.50
C ASP A 9 -9.83 6.72 -18.52
N GLY A 10 -10.41 5.55 -18.73
CA GLY A 10 -9.90 4.54 -19.64
C GLY A 10 -8.60 3.86 -19.20
N ARG A 11 -8.13 4.09 -17.96
CA ARG A 11 -6.98 3.40 -17.37
C ARG A 11 -7.42 2.19 -16.55
N VAL A 12 -6.51 1.22 -16.42
CA VAL A 12 -6.71 0.00 -15.63
C VAL A 12 -5.71 -0.03 -14.49
N ALA A 13 -6.23 -0.17 -13.27
CA ALA A 13 -5.44 -0.24 -12.06
C ALA A 13 -5.57 -1.61 -11.37
N VAL A 14 -4.47 -2.20 -10.94
CA VAL A 14 -4.44 -3.38 -10.07
C VAL A 14 -4.10 -2.93 -8.65
N VAL A 15 -4.90 -3.35 -7.65
CA VAL A 15 -4.68 -3.05 -6.23
C VAL A 15 -4.60 -4.35 -5.44
N THR A 16 -3.45 -4.60 -4.79
CA THR A 16 -3.27 -5.77 -3.91
C THR A 16 -3.73 -5.47 -2.48
N GLY A 17 -4.25 -6.47 -1.77
CA GLY A 17 -4.80 -6.28 -0.42
C GLY A 17 -5.99 -5.33 -0.39
N ALA A 18 -6.80 -5.36 -1.47
CA ALA A 18 -7.88 -4.40 -1.71
C ALA A 18 -9.17 -4.69 -0.93
N GLY A 19 -9.29 -5.83 -0.25
CA GLY A 19 -10.54 -6.23 0.42
C GLY A 19 -10.94 -5.31 1.59
N GLN A 20 -9.98 -4.70 2.28
CA GLN A 20 -10.21 -3.94 3.51
C GLN A 20 -9.29 -2.72 3.63
N GLY A 21 -9.61 -1.83 4.57
CA GLY A 21 -8.74 -0.76 5.04
C GLY A 21 -8.22 0.16 3.93
N ILE A 22 -6.90 0.37 3.90
CA ILE A 22 -6.23 1.27 2.96
C ILE A 22 -6.43 0.81 1.51
N GLY A 23 -6.24 -0.49 1.23
CA GLY A 23 -6.36 -1.03 -0.12
C GLY A 23 -7.78 -0.88 -0.69
N ARG A 24 -8.81 -1.13 0.13
CA ARG A 24 -10.20 -0.86 -0.23
C ARG A 24 -10.42 0.63 -0.55
N GLY A 25 -9.93 1.52 0.33
CA GLY A 25 -10.06 2.96 0.11
C GLY A 25 -9.36 3.43 -1.18
N ILE A 26 -8.16 2.90 -1.47
CA ILE A 26 -7.44 3.21 -2.71
C ILE A 26 -8.21 2.69 -3.93
N ALA A 27 -8.70 1.44 -3.91
CA ALA A 27 -9.45 0.86 -5.02
C ALA A 27 -10.69 1.68 -5.37
N ILE A 28 -11.47 2.08 -4.36
CA ILE A 28 -12.66 2.93 -4.53
C ILE A 28 -12.24 4.31 -5.06
N GLY A 29 -11.21 4.95 -4.49
CA GLY A 29 -10.78 6.29 -4.91
C GLY A 29 -10.22 6.33 -6.33
N LEU A 30 -9.52 5.30 -6.80
CA LEU A 30 -9.07 5.19 -8.19
C LEU A 30 -10.25 4.99 -9.15
N ALA A 31 -11.27 4.21 -8.74
CA ALA A 31 -12.50 4.02 -9.53
C ALA A 31 -13.32 5.33 -9.62
N GLU A 32 -13.46 6.09 -8.53
CA GLU A 32 -14.09 7.42 -8.52
C GLU A 32 -13.37 8.42 -9.45
N ALA A 33 -12.05 8.23 -9.66
CA ALA A 33 -11.26 9.02 -10.61
C ALA A 33 -11.36 8.53 -12.07
N GLY A 34 -12.14 7.48 -12.36
CA GLY A 34 -12.41 6.96 -13.69
C GLY A 34 -11.66 5.69 -14.08
N ALA A 35 -10.84 5.11 -13.20
CA ALA A 35 -10.16 3.85 -13.50
C ALA A 35 -11.10 2.64 -13.49
N THR A 36 -10.83 1.65 -14.33
CA THR A 36 -11.27 0.28 -14.10
C THR A 36 -10.31 -0.38 -13.12
N VAL A 37 -10.83 -1.03 -12.06
CA VAL A 37 -9.97 -1.53 -10.98
C VAL A 37 -10.04 -3.04 -10.85
N VAL A 38 -8.91 -3.72 -10.91
CA VAL A 38 -8.78 -5.14 -10.57
C VAL A 38 -8.34 -5.22 -9.11
N VAL A 39 -9.20 -5.79 -8.27
CA VAL A 39 -8.99 -5.88 -6.83
C VAL A 39 -8.54 -7.28 -6.44
N GLY A 40 -7.35 -7.38 -5.81
CA GLY A 40 -6.78 -8.65 -5.35
C GLY A 40 -6.69 -8.73 -3.82
N ALA A 41 -7.26 -9.78 -3.23
CA ALA A 41 -7.10 -10.14 -1.82
C ALA A 41 -7.46 -11.62 -1.61
N ARG A 42 -7.21 -12.16 -0.40
CA ARG A 42 -7.45 -13.58 -0.10
C ARG A 42 -8.91 -13.94 0.16
N THR A 43 -9.73 -12.99 0.60
CA THR A 43 -11.12 -13.20 0.98
C THR A 43 -12.04 -12.77 -0.15
N ALA A 44 -12.74 -13.71 -0.76
CA ALA A 44 -13.63 -13.43 -1.87
C ALA A 44 -14.77 -12.47 -1.48
N SER A 45 -15.44 -12.69 -0.35
CA SER A 45 -16.54 -11.85 0.12
C SER A 45 -16.13 -10.38 0.31
N ASP A 46 -14.92 -10.12 0.83
CA ASP A 46 -14.42 -8.75 0.99
C ASP A 46 -14.23 -8.08 -0.39
N LEU A 47 -13.76 -8.84 -1.38
CA LEU A 47 -13.59 -8.35 -2.75
C LEU A 47 -14.94 -8.07 -3.42
N ASP A 48 -15.91 -8.95 -3.23
CA ASP A 48 -17.29 -8.79 -3.78
C ASP A 48 -17.96 -7.51 -3.24
N GLU A 49 -17.77 -7.20 -1.96
CA GLU A 49 -18.23 -5.94 -1.36
C GLU A 49 -17.57 -4.71 -1.97
N VAL A 50 -16.25 -4.79 -2.25
CA VAL A 50 -15.52 -3.69 -2.89
C VAL A 50 -16.00 -3.49 -4.33
N VAL A 51 -16.15 -4.56 -5.09
CA VAL A 51 -16.67 -4.51 -6.46
C VAL A 51 -18.08 -3.90 -6.47
N ALA A 52 -18.99 -4.38 -5.62
CA ALA A 52 -20.34 -3.85 -5.51
C ALA A 52 -20.34 -2.35 -5.16
N THR A 53 -19.46 -1.90 -4.26
CA THR A 53 -19.30 -0.49 -3.89
C THR A 53 -18.88 0.37 -5.09
N ILE A 54 -17.90 -0.11 -5.87
CA ILE A 54 -17.39 0.59 -7.06
C ILE A 54 -18.47 0.66 -8.14
N GLU A 55 -19.20 -0.44 -8.40
CA GLU A 55 -20.26 -0.51 -9.41
C GLU A 55 -21.48 0.35 -9.04
N GLN A 56 -21.85 0.40 -7.77
CA GLN A 56 -22.89 1.32 -7.26
C GLN A 56 -22.51 2.80 -7.48
N GLY A 57 -21.22 3.12 -7.43
CA GLY A 57 -20.67 4.43 -7.77
C GLY A 57 -20.58 4.70 -9.28
N GLY A 58 -21.00 3.75 -10.15
CA GLY A 58 -20.90 3.86 -11.61
C GLY A 58 -19.54 3.49 -12.20
N GLY A 59 -18.60 3.01 -11.37
CA GLY A 59 -17.29 2.53 -11.80
C GLY A 59 -17.32 1.09 -12.32
N ARG A 60 -16.13 0.56 -12.67
CA ARG A 60 -15.94 -0.83 -13.10
C ARG A 60 -14.87 -1.49 -12.26
N ALA A 61 -15.12 -2.71 -11.79
CA ALA A 61 -14.12 -3.48 -11.06
C ALA A 61 -14.19 -4.97 -11.39
N LEU A 62 -13.10 -5.69 -11.11
CA LEU A 62 -12.98 -7.14 -11.20
C LEU A 62 -12.33 -7.68 -9.94
N ALA A 63 -12.97 -8.65 -9.28
CA ALA A 63 -12.41 -9.36 -8.15
C ALA A 63 -11.53 -10.53 -8.60
N VAL A 64 -10.33 -10.64 -8.05
CA VAL A 64 -9.43 -11.78 -8.27
C VAL A 64 -8.88 -12.25 -6.92
N VAL A 65 -9.33 -13.41 -6.46
CA VAL A 65 -8.81 -13.99 -5.21
C VAL A 65 -7.32 -14.26 -5.36
N THR A 66 -6.51 -13.63 -4.49
CA THR A 66 -5.05 -13.58 -4.67
C THR A 66 -4.34 -13.64 -3.33
N ASP A 67 -3.43 -14.58 -3.16
CA ASP A 67 -2.36 -14.51 -2.17
C ASP A 67 -1.07 -14.05 -2.86
N VAL A 68 -0.60 -12.85 -2.54
CA VAL A 68 0.62 -12.29 -3.14
C VAL A 68 1.89 -13.08 -2.80
N LEU A 69 1.83 -14.05 -1.90
CA LEU A 69 2.92 -14.97 -1.59
C LEU A 69 2.99 -16.16 -2.55
N VAL A 70 1.94 -16.40 -3.36
CA VAL A 70 1.82 -17.48 -4.34
C VAL A 70 2.09 -16.94 -5.74
N ASP A 71 2.98 -17.60 -6.50
CA ASP A 71 3.40 -17.10 -7.83
C ASP A 71 2.26 -17.11 -8.84
N GLU A 72 1.52 -18.21 -8.91
CA GLU A 72 0.39 -18.38 -9.82
C GLU A 72 -0.70 -17.33 -9.58
N ASP A 73 -0.93 -16.95 -8.31
CA ASP A 73 -1.92 -15.94 -7.96
C ASP A 73 -1.48 -14.55 -8.41
N ARG A 74 -0.19 -14.22 -8.25
CA ARG A 74 0.37 -12.94 -8.71
C ARG A 74 0.24 -12.81 -10.23
N ARG A 75 0.59 -13.87 -10.98
CA ARG A 75 0.46 -13.88 -12.45
C ARG A 75 -0.99 -13.71 -12.85
N ARG A 76 -1.90 -14.53 -12.31
CA ARG A 76 -3.33 -14.46 -12.59
C ARG A 76 -3.90 -13.07 -12.34
N LEU A 77 -3.46 -12.40 -11.27
CA LEU A 77 -3.94 -11.03 -10.96
C LEU A 77 -3.51 -10.02 -12.04
N ILE A 78 -2.26 -10.07 -12.49
CA ILE A 78 -1.77 -9.16 -13.54
C ILE A 78 -2.38 -9.52 -14.90
N ASP A 79 -2.41 -10.81 -15.25
CA ASP A 79 -2.95 -11.29 -16.53
C ASP A 79 -4.43 -10.94 -16.66
N SER A 80 -5.22 -11.05 -15.58
CA SER A 80 -6.63 -10.68 -15.57
C SER A 80 -6.87 -9.22 -15.98
N ALA A 81 -5.98 -8.30 -15.64
CA ALA A 81 -6.12 -6.89 -16.05
C ALA A 81 -5.98 -6.75 -17.57
N VAL A 82 -4.98 -7.42 -18.16
CA VAL A 82 -4.71 -7.37 -19.61
C VAL A 82 -5.76 -8.15 -20.39
N GLU A 83 -6.13 -9.36 -19.94
CA GLU A 83 -7.09 -10.22 -20.62
C GLU A 83 -8.50 -9.63 -20.65
N GLN A 84 -8.95 -9.04 -19.53
CA GLN A 84 -10.33 -8.52 -19.41
C GLN A 84 -10.50 -7.09 -19.91
N PHE A 85 -9.43 -6.28 -19.85
CA PHE A 85 -9.53 -4.84 -20.14
C PHE A 85 -8.51 -4.35 -21.18
N GLY A 86 -7.64 -5.22 -21.69
CA GLY A 86 -6.70 -4.94 -22.78
C GLY A 86 -5.50 -4.11 -22.39
N ARG A 87 -5.34 -3.72 -21.11
CA ARG A 87 -4.26 -2.84 -20.66
C ARG A 87 -3.98 -2.91 -19.16
N LEU A 88 -2.80 -2.41 -18.77
CA LEU A 88 -2.45 -2.17 -17.38
C LEU A 88 -1.70 -0.83 -17.28
N ASP A 89 -2.21 0.10 -16.47
CA ASP A 89 -1.62 1.44 -16.29
C ASP A 89 -1.04 1.65 -14.89
N VAL A 90 -1.69 1.06 -13.87
CA VAL A 90 -1.36 1.31 -12.47
C VAL A 90 -1.27 0.01 -11.70
N LEU A 91 -0.20 -0.13 -10.90
CA LEU A 91 -0.11 -1.16 -9.86
C LEU A 91 0.01 -0.51 -8.49
N VAL A 92 -0.86 -0.87 -7.56
CA VAL A 92 -0.73 -0.50 -6.15
C VAL A 92 -0.37 -1.73 -5.32
N ASN A 93 0.88 -1.79 -4.88
CA ASN A 93 1.37 -2.78 -3.93
C ASN A 93 0.97 -2.37 -2.50
N ASN A 94 -0.24 -2.71 -2.10
CA ASN A 94 -0.74 -2.42 -0.77
C ASN A 94 -0.73 -3.64 0.15
N ALA A 95 -0.85 -4.86 -0.37
CA ALA A 95 -0.74 -6.07 0.45
C ALA A 95 0.59 -6.09 1.21
N GLY A 96 0.52 -6.17 2.51
CA GLY A 96 1.68 -6.12 3.42
C GLY A 96 1.22 -6.02 4.86
N GLY A 97 2.18 -5.94 5.76
CA GLY A 97 1.92 -5.82 7.19
C GLY A 97 2.64 -6.89 7.99
N THR A 98 2.77 -6.63 9.29
CA THR A 98 3.28 -7.59 10.27
C THR A 98 2.88 -7.07 11.65
N GLY A 99 2.41 -7.93 12.53
CA GLY A 99 2.09 -7.57 13.90
C GLY A 99 3.32 -7.21 14.73
N PRO A 100 3.14 -6.49 15.85
CA PRO A 100 4.23 -6.16 16.77
C PRO A 100 4.79 -7.42 17.42
N ARG A 101 6.13 -7.47 17.52
CA ARG A 101 6.86 -8.51 18.25
C ARG A 101 8.16 -7.95 18.80
N PRO A 102 8.40 -8.04 20.14
CA PRO A 102 9.66 -7.62 20.73
C PRO A 102 10.87 -8.34 20.11
N ALA A 103 11.99 -7.64 19.92
CA ALA A 103 13.16 -8.16 19.21
C ALA A 103 13.68 -9.48 19.82
N MET A 104 13.73 -9.57 21.16
CA MET A 104 14.26 -10.76 21.87
C MET A 104 13.44 -12.04 21.69
N VAL A 105 12.19 -11.94 21.22
CA VAL A 105 11.32 -13.11 20.95
C VAL A 105 10.92 -13.20 19.46
N THR A 106 11.55 -12.41 18.62
CA THR A 106 11.37 -12.47 17.16
C THR A 106 12.20 -13.62 16.61
N SER A 107 11.54 -14.65 16.10
CA SER A 107 12.22 -15.78 15.45
C SER A 107 12.66 -15.40 14.02
N GLU A 108 13.68 -16.08 13.51
CA GLU A 108 14.12 -16.02 12.11
C GLU A 108 12.93 -16.19 11.14
N ARG A 109 12.15 -17.25 11.32
CA ARG A 109 10.94 -17.49 10.51
C ARG A 109 9.98 -16.31 10.46
N PHE A 110 9.77 -15.62 11.60
CA PHE A 110 8.89 -14.44 11.63
C PHE A 110 9.52 -13.27 10.87
N PHE A 111 10.83 -13.08 11.03
CA PHE A 111 11.55 -12.03 10.31
C PHE A 111 11.54 -12.28 8.80
N ASP A 112 11.84 -13.49 8.35
CA ASP A 112 11.83 -13.89 6.94
C ASP A 112 10.44 -13.73 6.32
N MET A 113 9.38 -14.12 7.04
CA MET A 113 8.01 -13.94 6.57
C MET A 113 7.67 -12.45 6.41
N ALA A 114 8.13 -11.59 7.34
CA ALA A 114 7.96 -10.14 7.23
C ALA A 114 8.67 -9.59 5.99
N MET A 115 9.89 -10.02 5.72
CA MET A 115 10.63 -9.65 4.50
C MET A 115 9.96 -10.17 3.23
N LYS A 116 9.53 -11.43 3.23
CA LYS A 116 8.84 -12.01 2.08
C LYS A 116 7.55 -11.26 1.73
N PHE A 117 6.76 -10.89 2.73
CA PHE A 117 5.47 -10.25 2.52
C PHE A 117 5.59 -8.74 2.19
N ASN A 118 6.55 -8.03 2.82
CA ASN A 118 6.66 -6.58 2.65
C ASN A 118 7.68 -6.15 1.59
N VAL A 119 8.54 -7.04 1.11
CA VAL A 119 9.60 -6.72 0.13
C VAL A 119 9.53 -7.62 -1.10
N THR A 120 9.65 -8.95 -0.91
CA THR A 120 9.74 -9.87 -2.05
C THR A 120 8.45 -9.88 -2.86
N ALA A 121 7.28 -9.93 -2.21
CA ALA A 121 6.01 -9.95 -2.92
C ALA A 121 5.78 -8.68 -3.76
N PRO A 122 5.91 -7.43 -3.23
CA PRO A 122 5.79 -6.23 -4.05
C PRO A 122 6.87 -6.11 -5.13
N PHE A 123 8.09 -6.63 -4.91
CA PHE A 123 9.11 -6.72 -5.97
C PHE A 123 8.63 -7.58 -7.15
N LEU A 124 8.18 -8.80 -6.86
CA LEU A 124 7.70 -9.72 -7.90
C LEU A 124 6.44 -9.20 -8.61
N MET A 125 5.53 -8.57 -7.88
CA MET A 125 4.38 -7.88 -8.50
C MET A 125 4.82 -6.75 -9.44
N SER A 126 5.80 -5.95 -9.02
CA SER A 126 6.34 -4.86 -9.85
C SER A 126 7.03 -5.39 -11.11
N GLN A 127 7.79 -6.49 -10.99
CA GLN A 127 8.44 -7.17 -12.11
C GLN A 127 7.41 -7.72 -13.11
N LEU A 128 6.35 -8.37 -12.63
CA LEU A 128 5.28 -8.91 -13.47
C LEU A 128 4.47 -7.81 -14.18
N ALA A 129 4.29 -6.64 -13.55
CA ALA A 129 3.47 -5.56 -14.09
C ALA A 129 4.21 -4.66 -15.11
N ALA A 130 5.53 -4.50 -14.96
CA ALA A 130 6.29 -3.48 -15.70
C ALA A 130 6.21 -3.67 -17.23
N GLN A 131 6.44 -4.87 -17.74
CA GLN A 131 6.40 -5.12 -19.20
C GLN A 131 4.98 -5.00 -19.76
N PRO A 132 3.91 -5.60 -19.15
CA PRO A 132 2.54 -5.36 -19.59
C PRO A 132 2.13 -3.88 -19.61
N MET A 133 2.58 -3.06 -18.65
CA MET A 133 2.34 -1.61 -18.67
C MET A 133 2.91 -0.95 -19.93
N VAL A 134 4.14 -1.31 -20.30
CA VAL A 134 4.79 -0.76 -21.50
C VAL A 134 4.08 -1.23 -22.77
N ASP A 135 3.79 -2.53 -22.87
CA ASP A 135 3.26 -3.15 -24.09
C ASP A 135 1.81 -2.73 -24.36
N THR A 136 1.01 -2.49 -23.32
CA THR A 136 -0.44 -2.26 -23.46
C THR A 136 -0.87 -0.81 -23.26
N ALA A 137 -0.09 -0.04 -22.50
CA ALA A 137 -0.40 1.34 -22.16
C ALA A 137 0.69 2.35 -22.55
N GLY A 138 1.83 1.89 -23.09
CA GLY A 138 2.98 2.73 -23.41
C GLY A 138 3.79 3.18 -22.18
N GLY A 139 3.44 2.71 -21.00
CA GLY A 139 4.08 3.04 -19.72
C GLY A 139 3.09 2.93 -18.57
N GLY A 140 3.53 3.27 -17.35
CA GLY A 140 2.66 3.12 -16.18
C GLY A 140 3.16 3.76 -14.90
N SER A 141 2.45 3.46 -13.81
CA SER A 141 2.81 3.90 -12.46
C SER A 141 2.67 2.77 -11.44
N ILE A 142 3.72 2.55 -10.66
CA ILE A 142 3.73 1.62 -9.54
C ILE A 142 3.76 2.44 -8.24
N VAL A 143 2.79 2.19 -7.35
CA VAL A 143 2.68 2.83 -6.05
C VAL A 143 2.83 1.78 -4.95
N ASN A 144 3.90 1.88 -4.17
CA ASN A 144 4.18 0.99 -3.04
C ASN A 144 3.65 1.60 -1.74
N ILE A 145 2.79 0.88 -1.02
CA ILE A 145 2.32 1.33 0.29
C ILE A 145 3.34 0.94 1.36
N SER A 146 4.11 1.92 1.76
CA SER A 146 5.12 1.83 2.81
C SER A 146 4.55 2.26 4.17
N SER A 147 5.41 2.57 5.11
CA SER A 147 5.02 2.96 6.47
C SER A 147 6.04 3.92 7.06
N ARG A 148 5.61 4.77 7.98
CA ARG A 148 6.52 5.59 8.80
C ARG A 148 7.43 4.75 9.70
N SER A 149 7.10 3.48 9.94
CA SER A 149 8.02 2.55 10.61
C SER A 149 9.32 2.29 9.84
N SER A 150 9.40 2.70 8.58
CA SER A 150 10.61 2.60 7.75
C SER A 150 11.73 3.56 8.15
N ASP A 151 11.40 4.67 8.80
CA ASP A 151 12.30 5.77 9.13
C ASP A 151 12.08 6.35 10.55
N MET A 152 11.09 5.81 11.28
CA MET A 152 10.87 6.11 12.69
C MET A 152 11.32 4.95 13.59
N GLN A 153 11.80 5.29 14.79
CA GLN A 153 12.03 4.30 15.84
C GLN A 153 10.69 3.83 16.41
N LEU A 154 10.29 2.60 16.08
CA LEU A 154 9.05 1.99 16.58
C LEU A 154 9.36 0.66 17.28
N SER A 155 9.20 0.64 18.61
CA SER A 155 9.43 -0.56 19.43
C SER A 155 8.51 -1.70 19.01
N SER A 156 9.00 -2.94 19.08
CA SER A 156 8.31 -4.17 18.68
C SER A 156 8.07 -4.34 17.17
N PHE A 157 8.52 -3.43 16.32
CA PHE A 157 8.32 -3.51 14.86
C PHE A 157 9.61 -3.69 14.07
N VAL A 158 10.65 -4.30 14.64
CA VAL A 158 11.98 -4.45 14.00
C VAL A 158 11.87 -5.10 12.62
N ALA A 159 11.19 -6.26 12.50
CA ALA A 159 11.04 -6.95 11.21
C ALA A 159 10.19 -6.16 10.20
N TYR A 160 9.12 -5.52 10.67
CA TYR A 160 8.26 -4.69 9.83
C TYR A 160 8.96 -3.43 9.35
N GLY A 161 9.60 -2.69 10.26
CA GLY A 161 10.34 -1.46 9.93
C GLY A 161 11.47 -1.74 8.96
N ALA A 162 12.24 -2.82 9.19
CA ALA A 162 13.29 -3.26 8.27
C ALA A 162 12.72 -3.58 6.87
N GLY A 163 11.59 -4.30 6.80
CA GLY A 163 10.92 -4.60 5.54
C GLY A 163 10.44 -3.34 4.81
N LYS A 164 9.84 -2.39 5.52
CA LYS A 164 9.36 -1.13 4.90
C LYS A 164 10.51 -0.20 4.49
N ALA A 165 11.62 -0.20 5.22
CA ALA A 165 12.83 0.49 4.80
C ALA A 165 13.44 -0.12 3.53
N ALA A 166 13.49 -1.45 3.44
CA ALA A 166 13.91 -2.16 2.25
C ALA A 166 12.98 -1.88 1.05
N LEU A 167 11.65 -1.83 1.26
CA LEU A 167 10.67 -1.45 0.24
C LEU A 167 10.92 -0.03 -0.30
N ASN A 168 11.28 0.93 0.57
CA ASN A 168 11.59 2.29 0.16
C ASN A 168 12.86 2.34 -0.71
N GLN A 169 13.91 1.56 -0.36
CA GLN A 169 15.12 1.50 -1.18
C GLN A 169 14.87 0.78 -2.50
N MET A 170 14.11 -0.31 -2.50
CA MET A 170 13.67 -1.01 -3.71
C MET A 170 12.89 -0.07 -4.65
N THR A 171 11.99 0.75 -4.11
CA THR A 171 11.26 1.78 -4.87
C THR A 171 12.20 2.71 -5.63
N ARG A 172 13.28 3.20 -4.99
CA ARG A 172 14.27 4.08 -5.64
C ARG A 172 15.02 3.36 -6.76
N ASN A 173 15.41 2.11 -6.53
CA ASN A 173 16.17 1.33 -7.51
C ASN A 173 15.30 1.01 -8.73
N LEU A 174 14.08 0.49 -8.53
CA LEU A 174 13.14 0.20 -9.61
C LEU A 174 12.76 1.46 -10.40
N ALA A 175 12.65 2.62 -9.73
CA ALA A 175 12.39 3.89 -10.42
C ALA A 175 13.49 4.25 -11.42
N GLY A 176 14.76 3.97 -11.10
CA GLY A 176 15.88 4.18 -12.02
C GLY A 176 15.93 3.17 -13.16
N GLU A 177 15.56 1.92 -12.88
CA GLU A 177 15.59 0.84 -13.89
C GLU A 177 14.40 0.90 -14.88
N PHE A 178 13.22 1.34 -14.40
CA PHE A 178 11.99 1.34 -15.22
C PHE A 178 11.71 2.67 -15.92
N ALA A 179 12.43 3.75 -15.53
CA ALA A 179 12.34 5.03 -16.23
C ALA A 179 12.86 4.92 -17.66
N PRO A 180 12.33 5.73 -18.61
CA PRO A 180 11.31 6.77 -18.41
C PRO A 180 9.87 6.25 -18.52
N LEU A 181 9.64 4.97 -18.80
CA LEU A 181 8.32 4.45 -19.18
C LEU A 181 7.44 4.15 -17.96
N VAL A 182 8.02 3.61 -16.88
CA VAL A 182 7.25 3.30 -15.68
C VAL A 182 7.81 4.08 -14.48
N ARG A 183 6.95 4.85 -13.82
CA ARG A 183 7.28 5.55 -12.58
C ARG A 183 7.06 4.63 -11.40
N VAL A 184 7.94 4.67 -10.41
CA VAL A 184 7.80 3.88 -9.19
C VAL A 184 7.97 4.79 -7.98
N ASN A 185 6.93 4.90 -7.14
CA ASN A 185 6.94 5.74 -5.93
C ASN A 185 6.38 4.98 -4.74
N ALA A 186 6.60 5.51 -3.54
CA ALA A 186 6.04 4.95 -2.33
C ALA A 186 5.27 5.99 -1.51
N ILE A 187 4.31 5.53 -0.71
CA ILE A 187 3.60 6.32 0.29
C ILE A 187 4.01 5.83 1.67
N GLY A 188 4.64 6.68 2.46
CA GLY A 188 4.97 6.44 3.86
C GLY A 188 3.76 6.74 4.75
N VAL A 189 3.01 5.70 5.09
CA VAL A 189 1.74 5.83 5.79
C VAL A 189 1.97 5.93 7.31
N GLY A 190 1.29 6.89 7.95
CA GLY A 190 1.20 6.99 9.41
C GLY A 190 0.12 6.08 10.01
N GLY A 191 -0.42 6.46 11.15
CA GLY A 191 -1.53 5.73 11.78
C GLY A 191 -2.86 6.05 11.10
N VAL A 192 -3.46 5.04 10.45
CA VAL A 192 -4.73 5.14 9.72
C VAL A 192 -5.80 4.30 10.43
N ALA A 193 -7.02 4.84 10.53
CA ALA A 193 -8.18 4.18 11.11
C ALA A 193 -8.61 2.97 10.25
N THR A 194 -8.02 1.83 10.57
CA THR A 194 -8.30 0.51 9.98
C THR A 194 -8.32 -0.53 11.09
N GLN A 195 -8.63 -1.78 10.79
CA GLN A 195 -8.55 -2.88 11.77
C GLN A 195 -7.19 -2.94 12.49
N GLY A 196 -6.10 -2.57 11.84
CA GLY A 196 -4.77 -2.53 12.46
C GLY A 196 -4.64 -1.49 13.60
N LEU A 197 -5.53 -0.50 13.66
CA LEU A 197 -5.57 0.53 14.70
C LEU A 197 -6.80 0.39 15.63
N GLU A 198 -7.62 -0.63 15.46
CA GLU A 198 -8.89 -0.81 16.17
C GLU A 198 -8.75 -0.78 17.70
N VAL A 199 -7.73 -1.45 18.24
CA VAL A 199 -7.44 -1.45 19.69
C VAL A 199 -7.22 -0.02 20.22
N VAL A 200 -6.60 0.84 19.42
CA VAL A 200 -6.39 2.26 19.77
C VAL A 200 -7.70 3.03 19.70
N LEU A 201 -8.46 2.83 18.63
CA LEU A 201 -9.68 3.59 18.36
C LEU A 201 -10.83 3.22 19.27
N THR A 202 -10.84 2.00 19.84
CA THR A 202 -11.87 1.51 20.77
C THR A 202 -11.55 1.80 22.22
N ASN A 203 -10.35 2.30 22.54
CA ASN A 203 -9.94 2.70 23.89
C ASN A 203 -9.77 4.23 23.93
N ASP A 204 -10.61 4.92 24.69
CA ASP A 204 -10.66 6.39 24.74
C ASP A 204 -9.33 7.02 25.19
N GLU A 205 -8.60 6.40 26.12
CA GLU A 205 -7.32 6.91 26.63
C GLU A 205 -6.23 6.79 25.54
N LEU A 206 -6.13 5.61 24.90
CA LEU A 206 -5.17 5.38 23.81
C LEU A 206 -5.48 6.27 22.60
N ARG A 207 -6.76 6.46 22.30
CA ARG A 207 -7.21 7.35 21.23
C ARG A 207 -6.82 8.80 21.53
N ALA A 208 -7.11 9.29 22.74
CA ALA A 208 -6.74 10.66 23.13
C ALA A 208 -5.23 10.88 23.10
N GLN A 209 -4.43 9.90 23.54
CA GLN A 209 -2.97 9.93 23.44
C GLN A 209 -2.50 9.97 21.99
N PHE A 210 -3.09 9.14 21.11
CA PHE A 210 -2.77 9.10 19.69
C PHE A 210 -3.07 10.46 19.02
N GLU A 211 -4.25 11.01 19.26
CA GLU A 211 -4.69 12.29 18.72
C GLU A 211 -3.79 13.44 19.20
N ALA A 212 -3.44 13.45 20.47
CA ALA A 212 -2.53 14.48 21.07
C ALA A 212 -1.11 14.42 20.50
N ASN A 213 -0.63 13.23 20.10
CA ASN A 213 0.70 13.03 19.53
C ASN A 213 0.73 13.14 17.97
N THR A 214 -0.42 13.33 17.35
CA THR A 214 -0.54 13.54 15.91
C THR A 214 -0.77 15.03 15.64
N PRO A 215 0.14 15.75 14.95
CA PRO A 215 -0.04 17.19 14.69
C PRO A 215 -1.37 17.57 14.05
N MET A 216 -1.93 16.71 13.17
CA MET A 216 -3.26 16.92 12.59
C MET A 216 -4.41 16.57 13.53
N GLY A 217 -4.16 16.19 14.78
CA GLY A 217 -5.15 15.95 15.84
C GLY A 217 -6.11 14.78 15.59
N ARG A 218 -5.83 13.91 14.64
CA ARG A 218 -6.67 12.75 14.30
C ARG A 218 -5.87 11.63 13.66
N PRO A 219 -6.32 10.38 13.71
CA PRO A 219 -5.82 9.33 12.82
C PRO A 219 -6.16 9.69 11.35
N GLY A 220 -5.33 9.22 10.43
CA GLY A 220 -5.65 9.24 9.02
C GLY A 220 -6.84 8.34 8.70
N THR A 221 -7.41 8.52 7.52
CA THR A 221 -8.45 7.65 6.97
C THR A 221 -7.95 6.95 5.71
N PRO A 222 -8.56 5.83 5.28
CA PRO A 222 -8.24 5.23 3.98
C PRO A 222 -8.35 6.23 2.82
N LYS A 223 -9.26 7.21 2.90
CA LYS A 223 -9.41 8.28 1.90
C LYS A 223 -8.20 9.21 1.83
N ASP A 224 -7.57 9.54 2.97
CA ASP A 224 -6.36 10.37 2.98
C ASP A 224 -5.24 9.69 2.15
N ILE A 225 -5.12 8.36 2.26
CA ILE A 225 -4.13 7.58 1.52
C ILE A 225 -4.56 7.42 0.05
N ALA A 226 -5.85 7.24 -0.23
CA ALA A 226 -6.37 7.14 -1.59
C ALA A 226 -6.10 8.41 -2.41
N CYS A 227 -6.23 9.60 -1.83
CA CYS A 227 -5.89 10.86 -2.49
C CYS A 227 -4.40 10.93 -2.89
N ALA A 228 -3.50 10.50 -2.03
CA ALA A 228 -2.07 10.43 -2.34
C ALA A 228 -1.75 9.36 -3.40
N ALA A 229 -2.42 8.21 -3.32
CA ALA A 229 -2.29 7.14 -4.32
C ALA A 229 -2.80 7.61 -5.69
N LEU A 230 -3.92 8.33 -5.75
CA LEU A 230 -4.44 8.95 -6.97
C LEU A 230 -3.42 9.91 -7.58
N TYR A 231 -2.83 10.82 -6.78
CA TYR A 231 -1.79 11.72 -7.26
C TYR A 231 -0.63 10.93 -7.91
N LEU A 232 -0.09 9.93 -7.21
CA LEU A 232 1.05 9.15 -7.72
C LEU A 232 0.69 8.24 -8.91
N ALA A 233 -0.55 7.79 -9.00
CA ALA A 233 -1.04 6.96 -10.11
C ALA A 233 -1.32 7.77 -11.38
N SER A 234 -1.71 9.04 -11.24
CA SER A 234 -2.21 9.89 -12.33
C SER A 234 -1.11 10.65 -13.08
N PRO A 235 -1.43 11.27 -14.23
CA PRO A 235 -0.54 12.18 -14.96
C PRO A 235 -0.04 13.37 -14.14
N ALA A 236 -0.79 13.81 -13.11
CA ALA A 236 -0.39 14.89 -12.20
C ALA A 236 0.99 14.69 -11.56
N SER A 237 1.47 13.44 -11.48
CA SER A 237 2.79 13.09 -10.98
C SER A 237 3.77 12.62 -12.08
N SER A 238 3.57 13.04 -13.34
CA SER A 238 4.39 12.62 -14.49
C SER A 238 5.89 12.91 -14.32
N TRP A 239 6.26 13.88 -13.48
CA TRP A 239 7.65 14.26 -13.17
C TRP A 239 8.12 13.75 -11.80
N VAL A 240 7.44 12.73 -11.23
CA VAL A 240 7.72 12.16 -9.90
C VAL A 240 8.00 10.68 -10.00
N THR A 241 9.25 10.26 -9.77
CA THR A 241 9.65 8.86 -9.65
C THR A 241 10.74 8.70 -8.59
N GLY A 242 10.82 7.54 -7.93
CA GLY A 242 11.77 7.22 -6.88
C GLY A 242 11.52 7.97 -5.56
N LYS A 243 10.32 8.49 -5.33
CA LYS A 243 10.02 9.31 -4.14
C LYS A 243 9.23 8.53 -3.10
N LEU A 244 9.42 8.93 -1.85
CA LEU A 244 8.61 8.54 -0.70
C LEU A 244 7.78 9.76 -0.28
N LEU A 245 6.46 9.68 -0.44
CA LEU A 245 5.51 10.69 0.00
C LEU A 245 4.96 10.29 1.36
N HIS A 246 5.24 11.05 2.41
CA HIS A 246 4.68 10.80 3.73
C HIS A 246 3.25 11.33 3.82
N VAL A 247 2.33 10.46 4.27
CA VAL A 247 0.93 10.78 4.57
C VAL A 247 0.63 10.25 5.97
N ASP A 248 0.95 11.04 6.97
CA ASP A 248 1.11 10.60 8.36
C ASP A 248 0.58 11.59 9.41
N GLY A 249 -0.09 12.64 8.97
CA GLY A 249 -0.60 13.69 9.86
C GLY A 249 0.49 14.55 10.50
N GLY A 250 1.72 14.57 9.95
CA GLY A 250 2.85 15.34 10.44
C GLY A 250 3.61 14.69 11.60
N CYS A 251 3.45 13.39 11.81
CA CYS A 251 4.12 12.67 12.89
C CYS A 251 5.63 12.52 12.61
N GLU A 252 6.47 13.13 13.46
CA GLU A 252 7.93 12.96 13.50
C GLU A 252 8.37 11.88 14.51
N ARG A 253 7.44 11.46 15.39
CA ARG A 253 7.62 10.40 16.38
C ARG A 253 6.42 9.47 16.36
N PRO A 254 6.55 8.21 16.84
CA PRO A 254 5.39 7.33 16.99
C PRO A 254 4.30 7.99 17.83
N ALA A 255 3.07 8.01 17.31
CA ALA A 255 1.92 8.55 18.04
C ALA A 255 1.58 7.72 19.29
N MET A 256 2.06 6.47 19.34
CA MET A 256 1.95 5.56 20.47
C MET A 256 3.24 4.78 20.68
N GLU A 257 3.60 4.54 21.94
CA GLU A 257 4.69 3.63 22.31
C GLU A 257 4.13 2.24 22.61
N VAL A 258 4.76 1.22 22.02
CA VAL A 258 4.49 -0.18 22.37
C VAL A 258 5.50 -0.60 23.44
N PRO A 259 5.05 -0.94 24.68
CA PRO A 259 5.97 -1.36 25.74
C PRO A 259 6.75 -2.60 25.35
N VAL A 260 8.05 -2.60 25.65
CA VAL A 260 8.93 -3.77 25.45
C VAL A 260 9.63 -4.13 26.74
N PRO A 261 9.86 -5.42 27.03
CA PRO A 261 10.68 -5.85 28.14
C PRO A 261 12.09 -5.25 28.03
N ARG A 262 12.58 -4.63 29.11
CA ARG A 262 13.97 -4.14 29.17
C ARG A 262 14.94 -5.30 29.36
N LEU A 263 16.07 -5.24 28.68
CA LEU A 263 17.19 -6.14 28.94
C LEU A 263 17.67 -5.92 30.38
N ARG A 264 18.00 -7.01 31.08
CA ARG A 264 18.59 -6.99 32.42
C ARG A 264 19.91 -7.75 32.37
N PRO A 265 20.97 -7.32 33.10
CA PRO A 265 22.16 -8.12 33.26
C PRO A 265 21.81 -9.48 33.83
N SER A 266 22.51 -10.52 33.38
CA SER A 266 22.48 -11.84 34.03
C SER A 266 23.13 -11.68 35.42
N THR A 267 22.43 -12.04 36.47
CA THR A 267 22.96 -12.10 37.84
C THR A 267 23.87 -13.29 37.99
#